data_fa089f3f58277f3f7cd49734a2c0b0b1
#
_entry.id   fa089f3f58277f3f7cd49734a2c0b0b1
#
_cell.length_a   1.000
_cell.length_b   1.000
_cell.length_c   1.000
_cell.angle_alpha   90.00
_cell.angle_beta   90.00
_cell.angle_gamma   90.00
#
_symmetry.space_group_name_H-M   'P 1'
#
loop_
_entity.id
_entity.type
_entity.pdbx_description
1 polymer ?
#
loop_
_entity_poly.entity_id
_entity_poly.type
_entity_poly.pdbx_seq_one_letter_code
_entity_poly.pdbx_strand_id
1 'polypeptide(L)'
;MNLKTTMMAAGAALALALATASPAAAAPIPNGGVTVEDMVRFLQSKGYKAEVKTGSTGRYISSATSGLNFDVYFYDCVSSRCASVQFEAGFNLTNGITAVKINEWNRDKRYLKAYVDTGADPHVSMDANTSPGRTYEGLADDFGVWTGTLPAFAQFIGWN
;
A
#
# COMPACT_ATOMS: atom_id res chain seq x y z
N MET A 1 -61.84 58.06 -19.69
CA MET A 1 -61.11 57.15 -20.56
C MET A 1 -59.92 56.61 -19.72
N ASN A 2 -60.10 55.42 -19.06
CA ASN A 2 -59.12 54.88 -18.15
C ASN A 2 -58.40 53.70 -18.83
N LEU A 3 -57.12 53.90 -19.07
CA LEU A 3 -56.25 52.84 -19.64
C LEU A 3 -55.65 52.03 -18.48
N LYS A 4 -56.05 50.78 -18.34
CA LYS A 4 -55.47 49.82 -17.36
C LYS A 4 -54.29 49.14 -18.03
N THR A 5 -53.04 49.41 -17.55
CA THR A 5 -51.83 48.72 -17.96
C THR A 5 -51.67 47.45 -17.15
N THR A 6 -51.71 46.30 -17.80
CA THR A 6 -51.50 44.98 -17.18
C THR A 6 -50.01 44.63 -17.27
N MET A 7 -49.32 44.56 -16.10
CA MET A 7 -47.95 44.06 -16.01
C MET A 7 -47.97 42.54 -15.99
N MET A 8 -47.36 41.88 -17.01
CA MET A 8 -47.05 40.48 -16.96
C MET A 8 -45.72 40.27 -16.27
N ALA A 9 -45.69 39.56 -15.16
CA ALA A 9 -44.50 39.10 -14.48
C ALA A 9 -44.04 37.76 -15.11
N ALA A 10 -42.88 37.75 -15.79
CA ALA A 10 -42.26 36.55 -16.28
C ALA A 10 -41.43 35.91 -15.14
N GLY A 11 -41.91 34.80 -14.61
CA GLY A 11 -41.18 34.00 -13.63
C GLY A 11 -40.14 33.12 -14.33
N ALA A 12 -38.87 33.39 -14.15
CA ALA A 12 -37.75 32.51 -14.59
C ALA A 12 -37.57 31.41 -13.55
N ALA A 13 -37.93 30.18 -13.90
CA ALA A 13 -37.63 28.98 -13.12
C ALA A 13 -36.16 28.58 -13.32
N LEU A 14 -35.35 28.73 -12.28
CA LEU A 14 -33.95 28.30 -12.27
C LEU A 14 -33.93 26.79 -11.97
N ALA A 15 -33.73 25.94 -12.98
CA ALA A 15 -33.57 24.50 -12.81
C ALA A 15 -32.15 24.21 -12.30
N LEU A 16 -32.01 23.83 -11.02
CA LEU A 16 -30.77 23.34 -10.45
C LEU A 16 -30.51 21.92 -10.98
N ALA A 17 -29.58 21.76 -11.90
CA ALA A 17 -29.10 20.45 -12.34
C ALA A 17 -28.20 19.87 -11.24
N LEU A 18 -28.69 18.88 -10.50
CA LEU A 18 -27.85 18.06 -9.63
C LEU A 18 -26.96 17.20 -10.52
N ALA A 19 -25.68 17.56 -10.64
CA ALA A 19 -24.67 16.71 -11.22
C ALA A 19 -24.43 15.54 -10.26
N THR A 20 -24.92 14.35 -10.60
CA THR A 20 -24.56 13.10 -9.92
C THR A 20 -23.11 12.76 -10.25
N ALA A 21 -22.18 13.03 -9.32
CA ALA A 21 -20.81 12.56 -9.45
C ALA A 21 -20.82 11.03 -9.40
N SER A 22 -20.54 10.37 -10.54
CA SER A 22 -20.25 8.93 -10.54
C SER A 22 -19.00 8.68 -9.70
N PRO A 23 -18.99 7.64 -8.83
CA PRO A 23 -17.77 7.28 -8.13
C PRO A 23 -16.66 6.99 -9.16
N ALA A 24 -15.50 7.63 -8.99
CA ALA A 24 -14.35 7.35 -9.84
C ALA A 24 -13.97 5.87 -9.66
N ALA A 25 -13.97 5.11 -10.76
CA ALA A 25 -13.51 3.72 -10.72
C ALA A 25 -12.04 3.66 -10.28
N ALA A 26 -11.72 2.70 -9.42
CA ALA A 26 -10.34 2.47 -8.98
C ALA A 26 -9.42 2.21 -10.19
N ALA A 27 -8.26 2.88 -10.23
CA ALA A 27 -7.33 2.76 -11.35
C ALA A 27 -6.76 1.32 -11.43
N PRO A 28 -6.93 0.61 -12.55
CA PRO A 28 -6.44 -0.76 -12.69
C PRO A 28 -4.91 -0.79 -12.77
N ILE A 29 -4.31 -1.82 -12.16
CA ILE A 29 -2.92 -2.17 -12.41
C ILE A 29 -2.86 -2.86 -13.77
N PRO A 30 -1.92 -2.50 -14.67
CA PRO A 30 -1.79 -3.14 -15.97
C PRO A 30 -1.59 -4.66 -15.87
N ASN A 31 -2.01 -5.41 -16.90
CA ASN A 31 -1.75 -6.85 -16.96
C ASN A 31 -0.24 -7.13 -16.84
N GLY A 32 0.09 -8.18 -16.09
CA GLY A 32 1.47 -8.53 -15.74
C GLY A 32 1.97 -7.85 -14.47
N GLY A 33 1.20 -6.94 -13.87
CA GLY A 33 1.49 -6.33 -12.59
C GLY A 33 2.22 -4.98 -12.67
N VAL A 34 2.97 -4.65 -11.63
CA VAL A 34 3.68 -3.37 -11.46
C VAL A 34 5.13 -3.44 -11.94
N THR A 35 5.67 -2.29 -12.36
CA THR A 35 7.12 -2.09 -12.49
C THR A 35 7.68 -1.50 -11.19
N VAL A 36 9.01 -1.46 -11.05
CA VAL A 36 9.68 -0.76 -9.94
C VAL A 36 9.27 0.72 -9.92
N GLU A 37 9.20 1.35 -11.09
CA GLU A 37 8.81 2.76 -11.23
C GLU A 37 7.32 3.00 -10.89
N ASP A 38 6.45 2.03 -11.18
CA ASP A 38 5.04 2.07 -10.75
C ASP A 38 4.93 2.07 -9.22
N MET A 39 5.69 1.18 -8.54
CA MET A 39 5.72 1.12 -7.08
C MET A 39 6.36 2.35 -6.44
N VAL A 40 7.40 2.94 -7.04
CA VAL A 40 7.95 4.24 -6.58
C VAL A 40 6.86 5.31 -6.59
N ARG A 41 6.15 5.47 -7.71
CA ARG A 41 5.05 6.45 -7.81
C ARG A 41 3.92 6.16 -6.83
N PHE A 42 3.58 4.88 -6.66
CA PHE A 42 2.56 4.45 -5.70
C PHE A 42 2.93 4.85 -4.27
N LEU A 43 4.12 4.49 -3.78
CA LEU A 43 4.57 4.83 -2.42
C LEU A 43 4.65 6.35 -2.22
N GLN A 44 5.21 7.09 -3.18
CA GLN A 44 5.29 8.55 -3.13
C GLN A 44 3.90 9.21 -3.11
N SER A 45 2.93 8.68 -3.87
CA SER A 45 1.55 9.18 -3.86
C SER A 45 0.85 8.99 -2.51
N LYS A 46 1.33 8.04 -1.70
CA LYS A 46 0.86 7.79 -0.32
C LYS A 46 1.68 8.55 0.74
N GLY A 47 2.66 9.38 0.31
CA GLY A 47 3.50 10.17 1.22
C GLY A 47 4.71 9.42 1.79
N TYR A 48 5.05 8.26 1.24
CA TYR A 48 6.19 7.46 1.69
C TYR A 48 7.44 7.73 0.85
N LYS A 49 8.60 7.64 1.50
CA LYS A 49 9.91 7.60 0.81
C LYS A 49 9.97 6.35 -0.07
N ALA A 50 10.59 6.46 -1.24
CA ALA A 50 10.81 5.35 -2.15
C ALA A 50 12.17 5.51 -2.82
N GLU A 51 13.17 4.82 -2.31
CA GLU A 51 14.55 4.83 -2.82
C GLU A 51 14.85 3.51 -3.52
N VAL A 52 15.08 3.56 -4.83
CA VAL A 52 15.44 2.37 -5.60
C VAL A 52 16.88 1.99 -5.29
N LYS A 53 17.08 0.72 -4.95
CA LYS A 53 18.38 0.10 -4.70
C LYS A 53 18.57 -1.12 -5.58
N THR A 54 19.82 -1.59 -5.68
CA THR A 54 20.17 -2.82 -6.39
C THR A 54 20.89 -3.76 -5.41
N GLY A 55 20.31 -4.94 -5.24
CA GLY A 55 20.86 -6.03 -4.45
C GLY A 55 21.29 -7.21 -5.33
N SER A 56 21.67 -8.31 -4.70
CA SER A 56 22.09 -9.54 -5.38
C SER A 56 20.96 -10.20 -6.18
N THR A 57 19.72 -10.00 -5.78
CA THR A 57 18.51 -10.57 -6.42
C THR A 57 17.84 -9.63 -7.40
N GLY A 58 18.38 -8.41 -7.61
CA GLY A 58 17.84 -7.41 -8.51
C GLY A 58 17.52 -6.08 -7.82
N ARG A 59 16.67 -5.29 -8.47
CA ARG A 59 16.23 -3.98 -7.96
C ARG A 59 15.15 -4.17 -6.91
N TYR A 60 15.22 -3.38 -5.85
CA TYR A 60 14.20 -3.30 -4.80
C TYR A 60 13.99 -1.84 -4.38
N ILE A 61 12.98 -1.55 -3.59
CA ILE A 61 12.73 -0.21 -3.07
C ILE A 61 12.91 -0.23 -1.56
N SER A 62 13.74 0.67 -1.03
CA SER A 62 13.82 0.94 0.40
C SER A 62 12.90 2.08 0.78
N SER A 63 12.15 1.89 1.87
CA SER A 63 11.14 2.82 2.38
C SER A 63 11.11 2.81 3.91
N ALA A 64 10.22 3.59 4.50
CA ALA A 64 10.03 3.61 5.96
C ALA A 64 8.59 4.00 6.34
N THR A 65 8.11 3.46 7.46
CA THR A 65 6.85 3.85 8.11
C THR A 65 7.03 3.88 9.62
N SER A 66 6.49 4.91 10.29
CA SER A 66 6.56 5.04 11.76
C SER A 66 7.97 4.91 12.35
N GLY A 67 9.00 5.39 11.60
CA GLY A 67 10.40 5.27 12.01
C GLY A 67 11.04 3.89 11.75
N LEU A 68 10.30 2.92 11.19
CA LEU A 68 10.77 1.59 10.86
C LEU A 68 11.08 1.49 9.37
N ASN A 69 12.27 1.01 9.02
CA ASN A 69 12.66 0.75 7.65
C ASN A 69 12.02 -0.55 7.14
N PHE A 70 11.69 -0.58 5.87
CA PHE A 70 11.27 -1.78 5.16
C PHE A 70 11.69 -1.71 3.69
N ASP A 71 11.77 -2.86 3.05
CA ASP A 71 12.07 -2.99 1.63
C ASP A 71 10.86 -3.57 0.88
N VAL A 72 10.77 -3.27 -0.43
CA VAL A 72 9.79 -3.85 -1.34
C VAL A 72 10.53 -4.63 -2.40
N TYR A 73 10.35 -5.94 -2.41
CA TYR A 73 10.90 -6.88 -3.38
C TYR A 73 9.88 -7.23 -4.45
N PHE A 74 10.35 -7.67 -5.61
CA PHE A 74 9.55 -7.93 -6.80
C PHE A 74 9.70 -9.37 -7.24
N TYR A 75 8.57 -10.04 -7.53
CA TYR A 75 8.53 -11.45 -7.88
C TYR A 75 7.66 -11.70 -9.12
N ASP A 76 7.89 -12.86 -9.76
CA ASP A 76 7.17 -13.31 -10.94
C ASP A 76 7.21 -12.24 -12.05
N CYS A 77 8.43 -11.73 -12.31
CA CYS A 77 8.65 -10.66 -13.24
C CYS A 77 8.82 -11.18 -14.67
N VAL A 78 8.04 -10.64 -15.60
CA VAL A 78 8.19 -10.84 -17.04
C VAL A 78 8.43 -9.49 -17.71
N SER A 79 9.53 -9.36 -18.41
CA SER A 79 10.04 -8.10 -18.97
C SER A 79 10.36 -7.07 -17.88
N SER A 80 9.52 -6.22 -17.48
CA SER A 80 9.73 -5.27 -16.39
C SER A 80 8.56 -5.22 -15.41
N ARG A 81 7.52 -6.05 -15.66
CA ARG A 81 6.33 -6.12 -14.82
C ARG A 81 6.37 -7.34 -13.95
N CYS A 82 6.02 -7.17 -12.70
CA CYS A 82 6.08 -8.19 -11.67
C CYS A 82 4.68 -8.45 -11.12
N ALA A 83 4.26 -9.73 -11.11
CA ALA A 83 2.91 -10.12 -10.74
C ALA A 83 2.67 -10.11 -9.23
N SER A 84 3.75 -10.05 -8.43
CA SER A 84 3.65 -9.87 -6.99
C SER A 84 4.79 -9.01 -6.44
N VAL A 85 4.56 -8.43 -5.27
CA VAL A 85 5.54 -7.72 -4.46
C VAL A 85 5.52 -8.27 -3.05
N GLN A 86 6.65 -8.17 -2.35
CA GLN A 86 6.77 -8.49 -0.94
C GLN A 86 7.28 -7.25 -0.20
N PHE A 87 6.56 -6.85 0.83
CA PHE A 87 7.05 -5.92 1.85
C PHE A 87 7.81 -6.73 2.89
N GLU A 88 9.02 -6.29 3.27
CA GLU A 88 9.85 -7.00 4.24
C GLU A 88 10.56 -6.01 5.15
N ALA A 89 10.67 -6.35 6.44
CA ALA A 89 11.49 -5.66 7.42
C ALA A 89 12.29 -6.66 8.25
N GLY A 90 13.57 -6.38 8.43
CA GLY A 90 14.48 -7.10 9.31
C GLY A 90 14.93 -6.21 10.47
N PHE A 91 15.17 -6.81 11.62
CA PHE A 91 15.57 -6.13 12.85
C PHE A 91 16.79 -6.80 13.46
N ASN A 92 17.84 -6.04 13.72
CA ASN A 92 19.04 -6.56 14.36
C ASN A 92 18.89 -6.44 15.88
N LEU A 93 18.65 -7.55 16.56
CA LEU A 93 18.51 -7.59 18.02
C LEU A 93 19.81 -8.04 18.67
N THR A 94 20.33 -7.27 19.62
CA THR A 94 21.59 -7.56 20.32
C THR A 94 21.67 -8.99 20.88
N ASN A 95 20.54 -9.54 21.34
CA ASN A 95 20.46 -10.89 21.93
C ASN A 95 19.67 -11.86 21.04
N GLY A 96 19.29 -11.45 19.82
CA GLY A 96 18.42 -12.24 18.96
C GLY A 96 17.04 -12.52 19.56
N ILE A 97 16.27 -13.38 18.88
CA ILE A 97 14.98 -13.87 19.34
C ILE A 97 14.81 -15.35 18.97
N THR A 98 14.05 -16.11 19.75
CA THR A 98 13.86 -17.53 19.48
C THR A 98 12.79 -17.77 18.41
N ALA A 99 12.95 -18.83 17.61
CA ALA A 99 11.92 -19.28 16.66
C ALA A 99 10.59 -19.61 17.35
N VAL A 100 10.63 -20.09 18.61
CA VAL A 100 9.43 -20.36 19.41
C VAL A 100 8.66 -19.07 19.67
N LYS A 101 9.36 -17.98 20.04
CA LYS A 101 8.73 -16.67 20.24
C LYS A 101 8.15 -16.10 18.95
N ILE A 102 8.85 -16.23 17.83
CA ILE A 102 8.34 -15.82 16.53
C ILE A 102 7.11 -16.63 16.10
N ASN A 103 7.07 -17.93 16.45
CA ASN A 103 5.89 -18.75 16.16
C ASN A 103 4.63 -18.31 16.93
N GLU A 104 4.77 -17.69 18.12
CA GLU A 104 3.63 -17.06 18.80
C GLU A 104 3.01 -15.95 17.96
N TRP A 105 3.84 -15.10 17.32
CA TRP A 105 3.35 -14.10 16.39
C TRP A 105 2.54 -14.73 15.26
N ASN A 106 3.10 -15.72 14.59
CA ASN A 106 2.46 -16.37 13.43
C ASN A 106 1.14 -17.09 13.81
N ARG A 107 1.03 -17.59 15.04
CA ARG A 107 -0.19 -18.19 15.56
C ARG A 107 -1.28 -17.15 15.88
N ASP A 108 -0.89 -16.03 16.48
CA ASP A 108 -1.82 -15.09 17.10
C ASP A 108 -2.14 -13.89 16.19
N LYS A 109 -1.36 -13.67 15.12
CA LYS A 109 -1.51 -12.54 14.19
C LYS A 109 -1.78 -13.01 12.76
N ARG A 110 -2.51 -12.18 12.03
CA ARG A 110 -2.81 -12.41 10.61
C ARG A 110 -1.91 -11.56 9.72
N TYR A 111 -1.91 -11.91 8.45
CA TYR A 111 -1.31 -11.19 7.31
C TYR A 111 0.20 -11.25 7.21
N LEU A 112 0.93 -10.96 8.28
CA LEU A 112 2.39 -10.92 8.26
C LEU A 112 2.97 -12.27 8.69
N LYS A 113 3.88 -12.78 7.87
CA LYS A 113 4.70 -13.97 8.18
C LYS A 113 6.00 -13.51 8.81
N ALA A 114 6.37 -14.08 9.96
CA ALA A 114 7.62 -13.79 10.64
C ALA A 114 8.53 -15.00 10.70
N TYR A 115 9.84 -14.77 10.67
CA TYR A 115 10.87 -15.81 10.81
C TYR A 115 12.13 -15.22 11.48
N VAL A 116 13.07 -16.08 11.86
CA VAL A 116 14.41 -15.69 12.29
C VAL A 116 15.42 -16.14 11.25
N ASP A 117 16.44 -15.34 11.02
CA ASP A 117 17.58 -15.71 10.18
C ASP A 117 18.61 -16.56 10.95
N THR A 118 19.74 -16.84 10.31
CA THR A 118 20.84 -17.62 10.92
C THR A 118 21.52 -16.90 12.08
N GLY A 119 21.38 -15.56 12.19
CA GLY A 119 21.86 -14.74 13.28
C GLY A 119 20.87 -14.64 14.44
N ALA A 120 19.73 -15.32 14.37
CA ALA A 120 18.59 -15.17 15.28
C ALA A 120 17.95 -13.76 15.24
N ASP A 121 18.14 -13.03 14.15
CA ASP A 121 17.50 -11.75 13.92
C ASP A 121 16.09 -11.93 13.33
N PRO A 122 15.08 -11.22 13.86
CA PRO A 122 13.71 -11.37 13.38
C PRO A 122 13.46 -10.62 12.08
N HIS A 123 12.77 -11.29 11.17
CA HIS A 123 12.26 -10.75 9.94
C HIS A 123 10.74 -10.88 9.90
N VAL A 124 10.08 -9.97 9.21
CA VAL A 124 8.64 -10.02 8.96
C VAL A 124 8.35 -9.61 7.53
N SER A 125 7.45 -10.33 6.87
CA SER A 125 7.10 -10.06 5.48
C SER A 125 5.62 -10.22 5.20
N MET A 126 5.15 -9.55 4.14
CA MET A 126 3.80 -9.67 3.58
C MET A 126 3.86 -9.64 2.07
N ASP A 127 3.24 -10.63 1.44
CA ASP A 127 3.12 -10.71 -0.01
C ASP A 127 1.83 -10.03 -0.48
N ALA A 128 1.89 -9.32 -1.61
CA ALA A 128 0.73 -8.74 -2.26
C ALA A 128 0.77 -9.04 -3.76
N ASN A 129 -0.29 -9.68 -4.28
CA ASN A 129 -0.44 -9.87 -5.71
C ASN A 129 -0.77 -8.54 -6.38
N THR A 130 -0.12 -8.25 -7.51
CA THR A 130 -0.35 -7.08 -8.35
C THR A 130 -0.99 -7.43 -9.68
N SER A 131 -1.12 -8.73 -10.00
CA SER A 131 -1.75 -9.29 -11.20
C SER A 131 -2.30 -10.68 -10.87
N PRO A 132 -3.37 -11.17 -11.58
CA PRO A 132 -4.23 -10.43 -12.53
C PRO A 132 -5.32 -9.62 -11.84
N GLY A 133 -5.91 -8.66 -12.58
CA GLY A 133 -7.17 -7.98 -12.20
C GLY A 133 -7.10 -7.10 -10.96
N ARG A 134 -5.91 -6.70 -10.53
CA ARG A 134 -5.73 -5.84 -9.35
C ARG A 134 -5.86 -4.36 -9.70
N THR A 135 -6.19 -3.57 -8.68
CA THR A 135 -6.23 -2.10 -8.76
C THR A 135 -5.23 -1.48 -7.79
N TYR A 136 -4.83 -0.24 -8.04
CA TYR A 136 -4.00 0.52 -7.10
C TYR A 136 -4.71 0.81 -5.79
N GLU A 137 -6.05 0.83 -5.76
CA GLU A 137 -6.82 0.95 -4.53
C GLU A 137 -6.72 -0.33 -3.68
N GLY A 138 -6.87 -1.51 -4.30
CA GLY A 138 -6.67 -2.78 -3.60
C GLY A 138 -5.23 -2.96 -3.10
N LEU A 139 -4.23 -2.50 -3.88
CA LEU A 139 -2.84 -2.48 -3.42
C LEU A 139 -2.63 -1.49 -2.25
N ALA A 140 -3.37 -0.38 -2.22
CA ALA A 140 -3.33 0.57 -1.12
C ALA A 140 -3.93 0.00 0.17
N ASP A 141 -4.96 -0.85 0.05
CA ASP A 141 -5.54 -1.57 1.19
C ASP A 141 -4.52 -2.57 1.78
N ASP A 142 -3.90 -3.41 0.92
CA ASP A 142 -2.82 -4.31 1.35
C ASP A 142 -1.65 -3.54 2.01
N PHE A 143 -1.23 -2.42 1.41
CA PHE A 143 -0.17 -1.58 1.97
C PHE A 143 -0.58 -0.95 3.31
N GLY A 144 -1.86 -0.60 3.48
CA GLY A 144 -2.43 -0.15 4.75
C GLY A 144 -2.32 -1.21 5.85
N VAL A 145 -2.56 -2.48 5.51
CA VAL A 145 -2.34 -3.62 6.43
C VAL A 145 -0.87 -3.71 6.83
N TRP A 146 0.06 -3.63 5.88
CA TRP A 146 1.51 -3.63 6.16
C TRP A 146 1.90 -2.53 7.13
N THR A 147 1.61 -1.28 6.78
CA THR A 147 2.02 -0.10 7.57
C THR A 147 1.35 -0.03 8.94
N GLY A 148 0.14 -0.55 9.07
CA GLY A 148 -0.59 -0.64 10.35
C GLY A 148 -0.10 -1.77 11.25
N THR A 149 0.47 -2.84 10.69
CA THR A 149 0.86 -4.03 11.46
C THR A 149 2.36 -4.06 11.80
N LEU A 150 3.23 -3.47 10.96
CA LEU A 150 4.67 -3.44 11.20
C LEU A 150 5.06 -2.85 12.56
N PRO A 151 4.49 -1.74 13.06
CA PRO A 151 4.78 -1.24 14.40
C PRO A 151 4.42 -2.21 15.53
N ALA A 152 3.33 -2.97 15.36
CA ALA A 152 2.93 -3.98 16.33
C ALA A 152 3.92 -5.15 16.38
N PHE A 153 4.51 -5.53 15.23
CA PHE A 153 5.58 -6.52 15.19
C PHE A 153 6.85 -6.01 15.88
N ALA A 154 7.27 -4.78 15.62
CA ALA A 154 8.41 -4.16 16.28
C ALA A 154 8.24 -4.16 17.81
N GLN A 155 7.05 -3.79 18.29
CA GLN A 155 6.71 -3.85 19.71
C GLN A 155 6.77 -5.29 20.27
N PHE A 156 6.23 -6.28 19.52
CA PHE A 156 6.21 -7.68 19.92
C PHE A 156 7.61 -8.27 20.13
N ILE A 157 8.57 -7.88 19.28
CA ILE A 157 9.98 -8.32 19.39
C ILE A 157 10.82 -7.47 20.36
N GLY A 158 10.25 -6.42 20.97
CA GLY A 158 10.95 -5.53 21.88
C GLY A 158 11.90 -4.54 21.19
N TRP A 159 11.65 -4.20 19.94
CA TRP A 159 12.41 -3.19 19.21
C TRP A 159 12.06 -1.78 19.74
N ASN A 160 13.07 -1.00 20.19
CA ASN A 160 12.94 0.33 20.77
C ASN A 160 13.71 1.36 19.95
#